data_bfa6f09a8f59b97becb6c5ea88d8629c
#
_entry.id   bfa6f09a8f59b97becb6c5ea88d8629c
#
_cell.length_a   1.000
_cell.length_b   1.000
_cell.length_c   1.000
_cell.angle_alpha   90.00
_cell.angle_beta   90.00
_cell.angle_gamma   90.00
#
_symmetry.space_group_name_H-M   'P 1'
#
loop_
_entity.id
_entity.type
_entity.pdbx_description
1 polymer ?
#
loop_
_entity_poly.entity_id
_entity_poly.type
_entity_poly.pdbx_seq_one_letter_code
_entity_poly.pdbx_strand_id
1 'polypeptide(L)'
;MHTPADSIRLSVGGVSNARWTGFSVDSDLLIAADAFELELHTDQSGTLPVEVAEGAPCQLQLDDDLVLTGRLDEVEHEVSRSSHAVRVIGRDLAGFLVDCSTPFVSMRDATLQQIVDQVAKPLGIAKVRLQVPDAALRRRVQIQPGQSAWEVLLQVAEANGVWPWVDPDGTLIVGGPDYSVPTVGRLQLHRDGRGNNIERLTVRRSIAQRYSEVTVLGQHGAFDADDWESNRTTLKALAKDEALARRGIFRPRVVVDSACDSTSLATSRAKKLLADSLMEGFEGRAIVPGWRAPNGAVWAAGQRVEVTSEPHALDDVYFIMGRTLRLTRQHGAITELRLREDKAWILGQDAGKKGKKRQPKDDGGQYL
;
A
#
# COMPACT_ATOMS: atom_id res chain seq x y z
N MET A 1 -13.36 22.25 -25.85
CA MET A 1 -11.99 22.56 -25.41
C MET A 1 -11.20 21.27 -25.40
N HIS A 2 -10.24 21.08 -26.30
CA HIS A 2 -9.31 19.96 -26.22
C HIS A 2 -8.41 20.22 -24.99
N THR A 3 -8.61 19.49 -23.91
CA THR A 3 -7.59 19.39 -22.86
C THR A 3 -6.33 18.85 -23.55
N PRO A 4 -5.14 19.46 -23.39
CA PRO A 4 -3.92 18.86 -23.89
C PRO A 4 -3.86 17.43 -23.35
N ALA A 5 -3.57 16.46 -24.22
CA ALA A 5 -3.48 15.08 -23.80
C ALA A 5 -2.35 14.98 -22.76
N ASP A 6 -2.69 14.53 -21.56
CA ASP A 6 -1.70 14.25 -20.50
C ASP A 6 -0.54 13.42 -21.09
N SER A 7 0.68 13.68 -20.64
CA SER A 7 1.87 12.99 -21.12
C SER A 7 2.67 12.39 -19.96
N ILE A 8 3.13 11.16 -20.14
CA ILE A 8 4.05 10.54 -19.19
C ILE A 8 5.50 10.92 -19.55
N ARG A 9 6.24 11.41 -18.57
CA ARG A 9 7.64 11.84 -18.71
C ARG A 9 8.54 11.01 -17.82
N LEU A 10 9.54 10.38 -18.39
CA LEU A 10 10.64 9.74 -17.68
C LEU A 10 11.85 10.66 -17.67
N SER A 11 12.41 10.92 -16.50
CA SER A 11 13.64 11.68 -16.30
C SER A 11 14.71 10.79 -15.67
N VAL A 12 15.89 10.70 -16.30
CA VAL A 12 17.05 9.90 -15.89
C VAL A 12 18.32 10.72 -16.11
N GLY A 13 19.11 10.95 -15.08
CA GLY A 13 20.42 11.62 -15.19
C GLY A 13 20.37 13.01 -15.84
N GLY A 14 19.26 13.74 -15.74
CA GLY A 14 19.06 15.03 -16.40
C GLY A 14 18.52 14.95 -17.84
N VAL A 15 18.40 13.74 -18.41
CA VAL A 15 17.73 13.50 -19.69
C VAL A 15 16.24 13.23 -19.43
N SER A 16 15.37 13.80 -20.25
CA SER A 16 13.92 13.64 -20.12
C SER A 16 13.27 13.27 -21.45
N ASN A 17 12.37 12.30 -21.45
CA ASN A 17 11.59 11.88 -22.62
C ASN A 17 10.10 11.71 -22.25
N ALA A 18 9.23 12.22 -23.13
CA ALA A 18 7.78 12.11 -23.02
C ALA A 18 7.11 11.52 -24.27
N ARG A 19 7.88 10.99 -25.23
CA ARG A 19 7.37 10.49 -26.53
C ARG A 19 7.09 8.99 -26.50
N TRP A 20 6.53 8.49 -25.41
CA TRP A 20 6.24 7.06 -25.27
C TRP A 20 5.02 6.68 -26.11
N THR A 21 5.10 5.56 -26.82
CA THR A 21 4.02 5.03 -27.67
C THR A 21 3.09 4.09 -26.90
N GLY A 22 3.56 3.59 -25.77
CA GLY A 22 2.81 2.79 -24.83
C GLY A 22 3.43 2.84 -23.45
N PHE A 23 2.62 2.67 -22.42
CA PHE A 23 3.13 2.51 -21.06
C PHE A 23 2.14 1.81 -20.14
N SER A 24 2.68 1.26 -19.05
CA SER A 24 1.96 0.76 -17.89
C SER A 24 2.67 1.22 -16.63
N VAL A 25 1.94 1.83 -15.69
CA VAL A 25 2.46 2.22 -14.38
C VAL A 25 1.54 1.66 -13.31
N ASP A 26 2.02 0.67 -12.59
CA ASP A 26 1.29 -0.02 -11.53
C ASP A 26 1.70 0.50 -10.15
N SER A 27 0.72 0.67 -9.28
CA SER A 27 0.92 1.03 -7.87
C SER A 27 -0.14 0.36 -7.03
N ASP A 28 0.28 -0.28 -5.93
CA ASP A 28 -0.63 -0.98 -5.02
C ASP A 28 -0.05 -1.01 -3.61
N LEU A 29 -0.82 -0.58 -2.62
CA LEU A 29 -0.37 -0.53 -1.23
C LEU A 29 -0.02 -1.91 -0.64
N LEU A 30 -0.48 -3.01 -1.23
CA LEU A 30 -0.18 -4.37 -0.78
C LEU A 30 0.97 -5.03 -1.54
N ILE A 31 1.46 -4.39 -2.62
CA ILE A 31 2.61 -4.87 -3.40
C ILE A 31 3.84 -4.12 -2.91
N ALA A 32 4.92 -4.86 -2.74
CA ALA A 32 6.15 -4.35 -2.14
C ALA A 32 6.78 -3.18 -2.90
N ALA A 33 6.75 -3.22 -4.23
CA ALA A 33 7.35 -2.21 -5.08
C ALA A 33 6.40 -1.85 -6.22
N ASP A 34 6.15 -0.56 -6.41
CA ASP A 34 5.47 -0.04 -7.58
C ASP A 34 6.37 -0.20 -8.82
N ALA A 35 5.78 -0.47 -9.97
CA ALA A 35 6.53 -0.76 -11.19
C ALA A 35 6.01 0.04 -12.38
N PHE A 36 6.89 0.28 -13.33
CA PHE A 36 6.53 0.86 -14.60
C PHE A 36 7.22 0.17 -15.78
N GLU A 37 6.55 0.24 -16.90
CA GLU A 37 7.05 -0.19 -18.21
C GLU A 37 6.69 0.87 -19.23
N LEU A 38 7.67 1.34 -20.01
CA LEU A 38 7.50 2.34 -21.03
C LEU A 38 8.03 1.80 -22.35
N GLU A 39 7.29 2.04 -23.44
CA GLU A 39 7.65 1.60 -24.77
C GLU A 39 7.72 2.80 -25.73
N LEU A 40 8.78 2.86 -26.51
CA LEU A 40 8.96 3.83 -27.59
C LEU A 40 9.25 3.08 -28.88
N HIS A 41 8.38 3.24 -29.86
CA HIS A 41 8.64 2.81 -31.23
C HIS A 41 9.05 4.02 -32.04
N THR A 42 10.19 3.96 -32.74
CA THR A 42 10.73 5.05 -33.55
C THR A 42 11.24 4.54 -34.87
N ASP A 43 11.12 5.35 -35.93
CA ASP A 43 11.71 5.08 -37.22
C ASP A 43 13.16 5.61 -37.33
N GLN A 44 13.63 6.30 -36.30
CA GLN A 44 14.97 6.90 -36.27
C GLN A 44 15.91 6.01 -35.43
N SER A 45 17.02 5.62 -36.05
CA SER A 45 18.14 4.96 -35.36
C SER A 45 18.88 6.00 -34.49
N GLY A 46 18.41 6.16 -33.27
CA GLY A 46 19.11 6.95 -32.25
C GLY A 46 19.82 6.04 -31.24
N THR A 47 21.01 6.41 -30.82
CA THR A 47 21.66 5.79 -29.68
C THR A 47 20.97 6.30 -28.42
N LEU A 48 20.63 5.40 -27.48
CA LEU A 48 20.14 5.83 -26.18
C LEU A 48 21.20 6.66 -25.47
N PRO A 49 20.83 7.75 -24.76
CA PRO A 49 21.75 8.46 -23.91
C PRO A 49 22.40 7.51 -22.90
N VAL A 50 23.68 7.69 -22.62
CA VAL A 50 24.46 6.84 -21.71
C VAL A 50 23.90 6.86 -20.28
N GLU A 51 23.18 7.90 -19.91
CA GLU A 51 22.49 8.06 -18.64
C GLU A 51 21.30 7.10 -18.47
N VAL A 52 20.73 6.62 -19.59
CA VAL A 52 19.60 5.68 -19.59
C VAL A 52 20.17 4.26 -19.57
N ALA A 53 20.59 3.82 -18.40
CA ALA A 53 21.17 2.50 -18.16
C ALA A 53 20.51 1.82 -16.97
N GLU A 54 20.67 0.51 -16.87
CA GLU A 54 20.19 -0.28 -15.73
C GLU A 54 20.81 0.26 -14.41
N GLY A 55 20.01 0.30 -13.35
CA GLY A 55 20.36 0.83 -12.04
C GLY A 55 20.30 2.37 -11.93
N ALA A 56 20.14 3.10 -13.05
CA ALA A 56 20.08 4.57 -13.02
C ALA A 56 18.87 5.07 -12.22
N PRO A 57 19.05 6.10 -11.37
CA PRO A 57 17.94 6.73 -10.66
C PRO A 57 17.04 7.46 -11.65
N CYS A 58 15.72 7.33 -11.44
CA CYS A 58 14.73 7.91 -12.35
C CYS A 58 13.54 8.52 -11.60
N GLN A 59 12.84 9.40 -12.30
CA GLN A 59 11.55 9.95 -11.88
C GLN A 59 10.55 9.84 -13.02
N LEU A 60 9.34 9.41 -12.69
CA LEU A 60 8.23 9.34 -13.61
C LEU A 60 7.18 10.38 -13.22
N GLN A 61 6.79 11.22 -14.17
CA GLN A 61 5.82 12.29 -13.99
C GLN A 61 4.69 12.15 -15.01
N LEU A 62 3.46 12.45 -14.60
CA LEU A 62 2.32 12.67 -15.49
C LEU A 62 2.08 14.18 -15.54
N ASP A 63 2.48 14.82 -16.63
CA ASP A 63 2.67 16.26 -16.73
C ASP A 63 3.58 16.79 -15.61
N ASP A 64 3.03 17.56 -14.67
CA ASP A 64 3.76 18.11 -13.51
C ASP A 64 3.59 17.25 -12.26
N ASP A 65 2.71 16.25 -12.27
CA ASP A 65 2.47 15.38 -11.11
C ASP A 65 3.50 14.25 -11.04
N LEU A 66 4.24 14.18 -9.94
CA LEU A 66 5.18 13.09 -9.68
C LEU A 66 4.40 11.80 -9.40
N VAL A 67 4.69 10.75 -10.18
CA VAL A 67 4.00 9.46 -10.11
C VAL A 67 4.84 8.39 -9.44
N LEU A 68 6.18 8.44 -9.65
CA LEU A 68 7.11 7.46 -9.08
C LEU A 68 8.53 8.04 -9.06
N THR A 69 9.26 7.77 -7.97
CA THR A 69 10.71 7.95 -7.87
C THR A 69 11.33 6.57 -7.63
N GLY A 70 12.29 6.20 -8.48
CA GLY A 70 12.85 4.86 -8.43
C GLY A 70 14.12 4.67 -9.22
N ARG A 71 14.28 3.47 -9.76
CA ARG A 71 15.42 3.08 -10.59
C ARG A 71 14.99 2.27 -11.79
N LEU A 72 15.79 2.32 -12.84
CA LEU A 72 15.66 1.44 -14.00
C LEU A 72 16.16 0.05 -13.63
N ASP A 73 15.32 -0.97 -13.85
CA ASP A 73 15.73 -2.37 -13.69
C ASP A 73 16.29 -2.92 -15.00
N GLU A 74 15.63 -2.56 -16.12
CA GLU A 74 15.94 -3.10 -17.44
C GLU A 74 15.77 -2.04 -18.51
N VAL A 75 16.70 -2.02 -19.45
CA VAL A 75 16.65 -1.22 -20.68
C VAL A 75 16.88 -2.14 -21.85
N GLU A 76 15.85 -2.37 -22.66
CA GLU A 76 15.89 -3.19 -23.84
C GLU A 76 15.86 -2.30 -25.09
N HIS A 77 16.77 -2.53 -26.03
CA HIS A 77 16.84 -1.81 -27.28
C HIS A 77 16.84 -2.81 -28.44
N GLU A 78 15.69 -2.93 -29.08
CA GLU A 78 15.50 -3.79 -30.25
C GLU A 78 15.68 -2.99 -31.53
N VAL A 79 16.56 -3.50 -32.39
CA VAL A 79 16.78 -2.94 -33.73
C VAL A 79 16.54 -4.03 -34.76
N SER A 80 15.56 -3.83 -35.62
CA SER A 80 15.28 -4.71 -36.75
C SER A 80 15.45 -3.96 -38.10
N ARG A 81 15.27 -4.68 -39.19
CA ARG A 81 15.38 -4.06 -40.53
C ARG A 81 14.38 -2.91 -40.76
N SER A 82 13.25 -2.93 -40.10
CA SER A 82 12.13 -2.02 -40.35
C SER A 82 11.58 -1.32 -39.12
N SER A 83 12.13 -1.58 -37.95
CA SER A 83 11.66 -0.99 -36.68
C SER A 83 12.78 -0.84 -35.67
N HIS A 84 12.68 0.20 -34.87
CA HIS A 84 13.45 0.39 -33.65
C HIS A 84 12.47 0.51 -32.49
N ALA A 85 12.70 -0.26 -31.45
CA ALA A 85 11.93 -0.19 -30.21
C ALA A 85 12.85 -0.05 -29.01
N VAL A 86 12.45 0.78 -28.08
CA VAL A 86 13.08 0.90 -26.76
C VAL A 86 12.03 0.56 -25.71
N ARG A 87 12.37 -0.35 -24.82
CA ARG A 87 11.56 -0.72 -23.68
C ARG A 87 12.35 -0.44 -22.42
N VAL A 88 11.74 0.27 -21.49
CA VAL A 88 12.33 0.63 -20.21
C VAL A 88 11.42 0.13 -19.09
N ILE A 89 11.97 -0.68 -18.21
CA ILE A 89 11.29 -1.19 -17.03
C ILE A 89 12.00 -0.66 -15.80
N GLY A 90 11.23 -0.30 -14.79
CA GLY A 90 11.78 0.12 -13.51
C GLY A 90 10.78 -0.01 -12.38
N ARG A 91 11.31 0.11 -11.18
CA ARG A 91 10.54 0.06 -9.95
C ARG A 91 10.87 1.26 -9.07
N ASP A 92 10.00 1.49 -8.08
CA ASP A 92 10.28 2.45 -7.03
C ASP A 92 11.45 1.99 -6.13
N LEU A 93 11.78 2.79 -5.12
CA LEU A 93 12.92 2.49 -4.24
C LEU A 93 12.73 1.21 -3.39
N ALA A 94 11.49 0.70 -3.24
CA ALA A 94 11.27 -0.57 -2.55
C ALA A 94 11.78 -1.78 -3.36
N GLY A 95 12.04 -1.64 -4.66
CA GLY A 95 12.62 -2.71 -5.47
C GLY A 95 13.89 -3.27 -4.85
N PHE A 96 14.80 -2.42 -4.35
CA PHE A 96 16.01 -2.87 -3.68
C PHE A 96 15.76 -3.53 -2.32
N LEU A 97 14.70 -3.13 -1.62
CA LEU A 97 14.31 -3.79 -0.37
C LEU A 97 13.81 -5.23 -0.62
N VAL A 98 13.15 -5.45 -1.76
CA VAL A 98 12.65 -6.78 -2.16
C VAL A 98 13.79 -7.70 -2.58
N ASP A 99 14.72 -7.18 -3.40
CA ASP A 99 15.77 -7.99 -4.03
C ASP A 99 16.96 -8.23 -3.11
N CYS A 100 17.24 -7.30 -2.18
CA CYS A 100 18.44 -7.36 -1.36
C CYS A 100 18.16 -7.95 0.02
N SER A 101 19.10 -8.74 0.50
CA SER A 101 19.07 -9.24 1.88
C SER A 101 19.36 -8.11 2.87
N THR A 102 18.72 -8.20 4.02
CA THR A 102 19.00 -7.30 5.14
C THR A 102 20.45 -7.45 5.62
N PRO A 103 21.16 -6.35 5.89
CA PRO A 103 22.45 -6.41 6.59
C PRO A 103 22.30 -7.20 7.90
N PHE A 104 23.35 -7.98 8.27
CA PHE A 104 23.34 -8.75 9.51
C PHE A 104 23.27 -7.79 10.71
N VAL A 105 22.09 -7.68 11.29
CA VAL A 105 21.85 -6.82 12.42
C VAL A 105 21.13 -7.59 13.52
N SER A 106 21.72 -7.61 14.71
CA SER A 106 21.04 -8.04 15.92
C SER A 106 20.74 -6.79 16.75
N MET A 107 19.47 -6.47 16.92
CA MET A 107 19.04 -5.33 17.71
C MET A 107 18.37 -5.80 18.99
N ARG A 108 18.71 -5.12 20.10
CA ARG A 108 18.02 -5.26 21.39
C ARG A 108 17.44 -3.90 21.77
N ASP A 109 16.25 -3.91 22.33
CA ASP A 109 15.56 -2.71 22.84
C ASP A 109 15.48 -1.57 21.82
N ALA A 110 15.26 -1.92 20.54
CA ALA A 110 15.17 -0.98 19.44
C ALA A 110 13.72 -0.51 19.18
N THR A 111 13.55 0.76 18.84
CA THR A 111 12.28 1.32 18.40
C THR A 111 11.97 0.90 16.95
N LEU A 112 10.71 1.04 16.54
CA LEU A 112 10.29 0.79 15.16
C LEU A 112 11.09 1.67 14.18
N GLN A 113 11.28 2.96 14.49
CA GLN A 113 12.06 3.88 13.67
C GLN A 113 13.52 3.41 13.50
N GLN A 114 14.17 2.99 14.59
CA GLN A 114 15.54 2.51 14.53
C GLN A 114 15.69 1.27 13.65
N ILE A 115 14.73 0.33 13.75
CA ILE A 115 14.74 -0.88 12.93
C ILE A 115 14.56 -0.54 11.46
N VAL A 116 13.54 0.27 11.14
CA VAL A 116 13.24 0.68 9.76
C VAL A 116 14.43 1.45 9.15
N ASP A 117 15.02 2.39 9.89
CA ASP A 117 16.17 3.16 9.43
C ASP A 117 17.39 2.26 9.14
N GLN A 118 17.64 1.29 9.99
CA GLN A 118 18.79 0.42 9.84
C GLN A 118 18.64 -0.59 8.70
N VAL A 119 17.41 -0.95 8.34
CA VAL A 119 17.13 -1.83 7.21
C VAL A 119 17.08 -1.04 5.90
N ALA A 120 16.43 0.13 5.87
CA ALA A 120 16.12 0.85 4.65
C ALA A 120 17.25 1.78 4.16
N LYS A 121 17.92 2.51 5.07
CA LYS A 121 18.92 3.51 4.69
C LYS A 121 20.14 2.93 3.95
N PRO A 122 20.71 1.77 4.33
CA PRO A 122 21.82 1.17 3.58
C PRO A 122 21.47 0.81 2.14
N LEU A 123 20.18 0.58 1.85
CA LEU A 123 19.65 0.24 0.52
C LEU A 123 19.17 1.47 -0.27
N GLY A 124 19.53 2.68 0.20
CA GLY A 124 19.31 3.93 -0.54
C GLY A 124 18.01 4.66 -0.24
N ILE A 125 17.19 4.21 0.71
CA ILE A 125 15.99 4.93 1.14
C ILE A 125 16.37 5.91 2.25
N ALA A 126 16.55 7.19 1.88
CA ALA A 126 16.95 8.22 2.82
C ALA A 126 15.81 8.78 3.67
N LYS A 127 14.60 8.78 3.12
CA LYS A 127 13.40 9.38 3.74
C LYS A 127 12.50 8.29 4.31
N VAL A 128 12.25 8.34 5.61
CA VAL A 128 11.34 7.43 6.32
C VAL A 128 10.35 8.25 7.14
N ARG A 129 9.07 7.89 7.08
CA ARG A 129 8.00 8.51 7.87
C ARG A 129 7.14 7.44 8.54
N LEU A 130 7.14 7.43 9.88
CA LEU A 130 6.20 6.61 10.65
C LEU A 130 4.91 7.39 10.86
N GLN A 131 3.77 6.74 10.61
CA GLN A 131 2.43 7.27 10.89
C GLN A 131 1.83 6.71 12.18
N VAL A 132 2.67 6.13 13.02
CA VAL A 132 2.31 5.56 14.33
C VAL A 132 3.28 6.04 15.40
N PRO A 133 2.86 6.08 16.68
CA PRO A 133 3.78 6.39 17.77
C PRO A 133 4.95 5.41 17.80
N ASP A 134 6.17 5.93 17.89
CA ASP A 134 7.42 5.15 17.94
C ASP A 134 7.66 4.46 19.30
N ALA A 135 6.64 4.35 20.14
CA ALA A 135 6.78 4.05 21.56
C ALA A 135 7.03 2.57 21.93
N ALA A 136 6.95 1.64 20.99
CA ALA A 136 7.12 0.22 21.29
C ALA A 136 8.57 -0.22 21.11
N LEU A 137 9.32 -0.30 22.21
CA LEU A 137 10.62 -0.97 22.25
C LEU A 137 10.46 -2.46 21.97
N ARG A 138 11.22 -2.97 21.01
CA ARG A 138 11.35 -4.40 20.75
C ARG A 138 12.49 -4.96 21.58
N ARG A 139 12.22 -5.89 22.48
CA ARG A 139 13.26 -6.54 23.31
C ARG A 139 14.28 -7.28 22.45
N ARG A 140 13.86 -7.85 21.34
CA ARG A 140 14.76 -8.56 20.43
C ARG A 140 14.18 -8.58 19.02
N VAL A 141 14.97 -8.07 18.05
CA VAL A 141 14.70 -8.28 16.62
C VAL A 141 15.73 -9.29 16.11
N GLN A 142 15.25 -10.44 15.71
CA GLN A 142 16.08 -11.49 15.12
C GLN A 142 15.82 -11.54 13.63
N ILE A 143 16.80 -11.16 12.85
CA ILE A 143 16.80 -11.25 11.40
C ILE A 143 17.38 -12.60 11.03
N GLN A 144 16.67 -13.37 10.23
CA GLN A 144 17.18 -14.64 9.73
C GLN A 144 18.12 -14.37 8.54
N PRO A 145 19.27 -15.07 8.46
CA PRO A 145 20.15 -14.97 7.30
C PRO A 145 19.39 -15.27 6.01
N GLY A 146 19.54 -14.41 5.01
CA GLY A 146 18.88 -14.58 3.72
C GLY A 146 17.50 -13.92 3.58
N GLN A 147 16.89 -13.42 4.66
CA GLN A 147 15.67 -12.62 4.56
C GLN A 147 15.91 -11.36 3.75
N SER A 148 14.98 -11.01 2.87
CA SER A 148 15.02 -9.70 2.19
C SER A 148 14.76 -8.57 3.17
N ALA A 149 15.22 -7.37 2.81
CA ALA A 149 14.98 -6.19 3.62
C ALA A 149 13.47 -5.90 3.75
N TRP A 150 12.71 -6.14 2.68
CA TRP A 150 11.26 -5.98 2.68
C TRP A 150 10.56 -6.95 3.66
N GLU A 151 10.94 -8.23 3.66
CA GLU A 151 10.37 -9.20 4.59
C GLU A 151 10.57 -8.81 6.05
N VAL A 152 11.74 -8.28 6.39
CA VAL A 152 12.02 -7.79 7.74
C VAL A 152 11.17 -6.57 8.08
N LEU A 153 11.09 -5.59 7.17
CA LEU A 153 10.24 -4.40 7.35
C LEU A 153 8.77 -4.79 7.51
N LEU A 154 8.29 -5.68 6.66
CA LEU A 154 6.92 -6.19 6.69
C LEU A 154 6.61 -6.87 8.01
N GLN A 155 7.47 -7.80 8.45
CA GLN A 155 7.31 -8.52 9.71
C GLN A 155 7.23 -7.57 10.91
N VAL A 156 8.10 -6.56 10.95
CA VAL A 156 8.12 -5.58 12.05
C VAL A 156 6.92 -4.65 12.00
N ALA A 157 6.53 -4.18 10.80
CA ALA A 157 5.35 -3.35 10.61
C ALA A 157 4.07 -4.08 11.00
N GLU A 158 3.86 -5.29 10.48
CA GLU A 158 2.68 -6.11 10.78
C GLU A 158 2.51 -6.43 12.26
N ALA A 159 3.61 -6.69 12.95
CA ALA A 159 3.57 -6.92 14.39
C ALA A 159 3.18 -5.66 15.19
N ASN A 160 3.37 -4.46 14.60
CA ASN A 160 2.84 -3.19 15.13
C ASN A 160 1.43 -2.85 14.61
N GLY A 161 0.83 -3.71 13.77
CA GLY A 161 -0.48 -3.48 13.17
C GLY A 161 -0.45 -2.42 12.06
N VAL A 162 0.68 -2.22 11.38
CA VAL A 162 0.88 -1.25 10.30
C VAL A 162 1.47 -1.92 9.07
N TRP A 163 1.64 -1.14 8.00
CA TRP A 163 2.10 -1.63 6.71
C TRP A 163 3.14 -0.68 6.10
N PRO A 164 4.16 -1.17 5.40
CA PRO A 164 5.13 -0.33 4.70
C PRO A 164 4.72 -0.15 3.22
N TRP A 165 4.93 1.05 2.68
CA TRP A 165 4.87 1.36 1.24
C TRP A 165 5.78 2.54 0.92
N VAL A 166 6.04 2.79 -0.36
CA VAL A 166 6.82 3.94 -0.80
C VAL A 166 5.91 4.94 -1.50
N ASP A 167 5.93 6.19 -1.04
CA ASP A 167 5.22 7.29 -1.69
C ASP A 167 5.92 7.70 -3.01
N PRO A 168 5.23 8.35 -3.96
CA PRO A 168 5.81 8.76 -5.24
C PRO A 168 7.11 9.55 -5.14
N ASP A 169 7.34 10.28 -4.04
CA ASP A 169 8.58 11.07 -3.79
C ASP A 169 9.76 10.24 -3.25
N GLY A 170 9.60 8.92 -3.17
CA GLY A 170 10.60 7.99 -2.64
C GLY A 170 10.66 7.91 -1.12
N THR A 171 9.68 8.46 -0.40
CA THR A 171 9.58 8.34 1.06
C THR A 171 9.00 6.98 1.44
N LEU A 172 9.72 6.19 2.23
CA LEU A 172 9.18 4.97 2.84
C LEU A 172 8.22 5.35 3.98
N ILE A 173 6.97 5.00 3.83
CA ILE A 173 5.93 5.18 4.84
C ILE A 173 5.76 3.86 5.59
N VAL A 174 5.63 3.93 6.91
CA VAL A 174 5.18 2.81 7.74
C VAL A 174 3.96 3.28 8.53
N GLY A 175 2.79 2.84 8.13
CA GLY A 175 1.54 3.38 8.64
C GLY A 175 0.32 2.60 8.20
N GLY A 176 -0.77 3.30 8.06
CA GLY A 176 -2.05 2.77 7.59
C GLY A 176 -2.83 3.75 6.71
N PRO A 177 -3.96 3.30 6.15
CA PRO A 177 -4.76 4.13 5.28
C PRO A 177 -5.36 5.32 6.05
N ASP A 178 -5.40 6.47 5.42
CA ASP A 178 -6.07 7.67 5.95
C ASP A 178 -7.49 7.77 5.36
N TYR A 179 -8.48 7.38 6.16
CA TYR A 179 -9.89 7.50 5.79
C TYR A 179 -10.50 8.87 6.07
N SER A 180 -9.73 9.85 6.51
CA SER A 180 -10.18 11.25 6.66
C SER A 180 -10.08 12.05 5.37
N VAL A 181 -9.30 11.57 4.40
CA VAL A 181 -9.15 12.20 3.09
C VAL A 181 -10.49 12.23 2.35
N PRO A 182 -10.91 13.37 1.76
CA PRO A 182 -12.14 13.44 0.98
C PRO A 182 -12.07 12.54 -0.26
N THR A 183 -13.24 12.14 -0.79
CA THR A 183 -13.30 11.38 -2.04
C THR A 183 -12.82 12.22 -3.23
N VAL A 184 -12.13 11.58 -4.17
CA VAL A 184 -11.60 12.24 -5.38
C VAL A 184 -12.65 12.40 -6.48
N GLY A 185 -13.86 11.92 -6.25
CA GLY A 185 -14.99 12.04 -7.15
C GLY A 185 -15.94 10.87 -7.10
N ARG A 186 -16.82 10.79 -8.10
CA ARG A 186 -17.82 9.74 -8.22
C ARG A 186 -17.65 8.96 -9.52
N LEU A 187 -17.68 7.64 -9.42
CA LEU A 187 -17.73 6.68 -10.52
C LEU A 187 -19.15 6.12 -10.64
N GLN A 188 -19.67 6.10 -11.88
CA GLN A 188 -21.07 5.72 -12.14
C GLN A 188 -21.16 4.70 -13.26
N LEU A 189 -21.99 3.67 -13.04
CA LEU A 189 -22.33 2.66 -14.03
C LEU A 189 -23.81 2.31 -13.93
N HIS A 190 -24.60 2.80 -14.89
CA HIS A 190 -26.05 2.57 -15.00
C HIS A 190 -26.36 1.68 -16.21
N ARG A 191 -27.43 0.90 -16.14
CA ARG A 191 -27.86 0.00 -17.24
C ARG A 191 -28.28 0.75 -18.48
N ASP A 192 -28.85 1.94 -18.32
CA ASP A 192 -29.28 2.79 -19.43
C ASP A 192 -28.12 3.55 -20.11
N GLY A 193 -26.90 3.42 -19.58
CA GLY A 193 -25.69 4.05 -20.10
C GLY A 193 -25.54 5.54 -19.81
N ARG A 194 -26.54 6.18 -19.20
CA ARG A 194 -26.53 7.63 -18.98
C ARG A 194 -25.59 8.02 -17.83
N GLY A 195 -24.68 8.96 -18.12
CA GLY A 195 -23.72 9.46 -17.12
C GLY A 195 -22.64 8.47 -16.73
N ASN A 196 -22.50 7.35 -17.43
CA ASN A 196 -21.45 6.37 -17.17
C ASN A 196 -20.07 6.97 -17.42
N ASN A 197 -19.18 6.80 -16.44
CA ASN A 197 -17.76 7.13 -16.52
C ASN A 197 -16.86 5.93 -16.15
N ILE A 198 -17.46 4.75 -16.08
CA ILE A 198 -16.76 3.46 -15.94
C ILE A 198 -16.96 2.70 -17.25
N GLU A 199 -15.87 2.22 -17.86
CA GLU A 199 -15.92 1.37 -19.05
C GLU A 199 -16.25 -0.08 -18.68
N ARG A 200 -15.67 -0.56 -17.59
CA ARG A 200 -15.90 -1.91 -17.06
C ARG A 200 -15.82 -1.90 -15.53
N LEU A 201 -16.75 -2.57 -14.90
CA LEU A 201 -16.71 -2.84 -13.46
C LEU A 201 -16.87 -4.33 -13.22
N THR A 202 -15.93 -4.94 -12.53
CA THR A 202 -16.01 -6.32 -12.06
C THR A 202 -16.05 -6.30 -10.54
N VAL A 203 -17.00 -6.99 -9.94
CA VAL A 203 -17.15 -7.09 -8.48
C VAL A 203 -17.07 -8.56 -8.08
N ARG A 204 -16.12 -8.87 -7.23
CA ARG A 204 -15.95 -10.20 -6.63
C ARG A 204 -16.24 -10.13 -5.13
N ARG A 205 -17.13 -10.99 -4.65
CA ARG A 205 -17.37 -11.22 -3.22
C ARG A 205 -16.99 -12.66 -2.90
N SER A 206 -16.19 -12.87 -1.86
CA SER A 206 -15.67 -14.18 -1.49
C SER A 206 -15.65 -14.37 0.02
N ILE A 207 -15.92 -15.60 0.47
CA ILE A 207 -15.74 -16.01 1.86
C ILE A 207 -14.46 -16.86 2.05
N ALA A 208 -13.77 -17.20 0.96
CA ALA A 208 -12.67 -18.18 0.99
C ALA A 208 -11.53 -17.79 1.94
N GLN A 209 -11.16 -16.51 2.01
CA GLN A 209 -10.10 -15.98 2.87
C GLN A 209 -10.63 -15.13 4.04
N ARG A 210 -11.97 -15.11 4.25
CA ARG A 210 -12.60 -14.36 5.31
C ARG A 210 -12.86 -15.25 6.54
N TYR A 211 -12.44 -14.78 7.71
CA TYR A 211 -12.54 -15.53 8.97
C TYR A 211 -13.51 -14.82 9.92
N SER A 212 -14.36 -15.61 10.62
CA SER A 212 -15.29 -15.07 11.64
C SER A 212 -14.58 -14.63 12.91
N GLU A 213 -13.43 -15.24 13.19
CA GLU A 213 -12.58 -14.87 14.30
C GLU A 213 -11.11 -15.22 14.00
N VAL A 214 -10.21 -14.39 14.50
CA VAL A 214 -8.77 -14.60 14.45
C VAL A 214 -8.21 -14.57 15.86
N THR A 215 -7.56 -15.65 16.24
CA THR A 215 -6.84 -15.76 17.51
C THR A 215 -5.34 -15.69 17.25
N VAL A 216 -4.64 -14.77 17.90
CA VAL A 216 -3.18 -14.71 17.92
C VAL A 216 -2.67 -15.22 19.25
N LEU A 217 -1.74 -16.17 19.18
CA LEU A 217 -1.00 -16.70 20.30
C LEU A 217 0.43 -16.16 20.26
N GLY A 218 0.81 -15.33 21.22
CA GLY A 218 2.18 -14.81 21.38
C GLY A 218 2.97 -15.60 22.41
N GLN A 219 4.25 -15.28 22.56
CA GLN A 219 5.13 -15.86 23.57
C GLN A 219 5.72 -14.78 24.47
N HIS A 220 5.67 -14.97 25.79
CA HIS A 220 6.46 -14.17 26.71
C HIS A 220 7.93 -14.58 26.60
N GLY A 221 8.80 -13.61 26.31
CA GLY A 221 10.25 -13.80 26.30
C GLY A 221 10.86 -13.71 27.71
N ALA A 222 10.35 -14.42 28.70
CA ALA A 222 10.92 -14.45 30.03
C ALA A 222 11.75 -15.71 30.24
N PHE A 223 13.06 -15.55 30.26
CA PHE A 223 14.01 -16.47 30.86
C PHE A 223 14.33 -16.00 32.31
N ASP A 224 13.33 -15.79 33.12
CA ASP A 224 13.55 -15.74 34.58
C ASP A 224 13.27 -17.14 35.12
N ALA A 225 14.34 -17.82 35.59
CA ALA A 225 14.34 -19.20 36.03
C ALA A 225 13.48 -19.43 37.29
N ASP A 226 13.04 -18.36 37.96
CA ASP A 226 12.33 -18.44 39.24
C ASP A 226 10.80 -18.41 39.12
N ASP A 227 10.26 -18.23 37.91
CA ASP A 227 8.81 -18.12 37.71
C ASP A 227 8.26 -19.11 36.68
N TRP A 228 8.47 -20.37 36.91
CA TRP A 228 8.02 -21.50 36.10
C TRP A 228 6.49 -21.53 35.92
N GLU A 229 5.72 -21.08 36.87
CA GLU A 229 4.25 -21.09 36.79
C GLU A 229 3.69 -19.91 36.01
N SER A 230 4.31 -18.73 36.07
CA SER A 230 3.88 -17.55 35.29
C SER A 230 4.27 -17.64 33.81
N ASN A 231 5.31 -18.41 33.48
CA ASN A 231 5.77 -18.66 32.09
C ASN A 231 4.78 -19.48 31.24
N ARG A 232 3.72 -20.01 31.80
CA ARG A 232 2.66 -20.77 31.10
C ARG A 232 1.54 -19.88 30.53
N THR A 233 1.51 -18.60 30.82
CA THR A 233 0.49 -17.69 30.25
C THR A 233 0.81 -17.41 28.79
N THR A 234 0.30 -18.23 27.90
CA THR A 234 0.29 -17.97 26.48
C THR A 234 -0.45 -16.66 26.23
N LEU A 235 0.28 -15.66 25.72
CA LEU A 235 -0.36 -14.41 25.29
C LEU A 235 -1.40 -14.74 24.23
N LYS A 236 -2.65 -14.39 24.50
CA LYS A 236 -3.77 -14.66 23.62
C LYS A 236 -4.53 -13.38 23.32
N ALA A 237 -4.75 -13.08 22.06
CA ALA A 237 -5.64 -12.02 21.59
C ALA A 237 -6.64 -12.58 20.59
N LEU A 238 -7.88 -12.06 20.63
CA LEU A 238 -8.98 -12.48 19.76
C LEU A 238 -9.60 -11.26 19.10
N ALA A 239 -9.78 -11.32 17.78
CA ALA A 239 -10.55 -10.37 16.99
C ALA A 239 -11.69 -11.10 16.27
N LYS A 240 -12.89 -10.47 16.14
CA LYS A 240 -14.10 -11.09 15.57
C LYS A 240 -14.69 -10.25 14.44
N ASP A 241 -15.17 -10.95 13.40
CA ASP A 241 -16.03 -10.39 12.35
C ASP A 241 -17.49 -10.56 12.76
N GLU A 242 -18.07 -9.48 13.29
CA GLU A 242 -19.46 -9.47 13.76
C GLU A 242 -20.46 -9.72 12.62
N ALA A 243 -20.11 -9.40 11.35
CA ALA A 243 -20.99 -9.62 10.21
C ALA A 243 -21.12 -11.11 9.87
N LEU A 244 -20.04 -11.87 9.91
CA LEU A 244 -20.07 -13.33 9.76
C LEU A 244 -20.73 -14.01 10.97
N ALA A 245 -20.42 -13.54 12.18
CA ALA A 245 -21.02 -14.07 13.40
C ALA A 245 -22.55 -13.95 13.38
N ARG A 246 -23.11 -12.79 13.01
CA ARG A 246 -24.57 -12.60 12.85
C ARG A 246 -25.22 -13.50 11.79
N ARG A 247 -24.46 -13.92 10.80
CA ARG A 247 -24.91 -14.88 9.76
C ARG A 247 -24.79 -16.35 10.20
N GLY A 248 -24.33 -16.61 11.43
CA GLY A 248 -24.10 -17.96 11.95
C GLY A 248 -22.92 -18.69 11.29
N ILE A 249 -22.02 -17.97 10.66
CA ILE A 249 -20.89 -18.56 9.93
C ILE A 249 -19.68 -18.60 10.87
N PHE A 250 -19.25 -19.82 11.21
CA PHE A 250 -18.09 -20.06 12.07
C PHE A 250 -16.88 -20.51 11.23
N ARG A 251 -15.87 -19.64 11.11
CA ARG A 251 -14.62 -19.87 10.38
C ARG A 251 -13.44 -19.31 11.18
N PRO A 252 -12.98 -20.03 12.22
CA PRO A 252 -11.89 -19.57 13.08
C PRO A 252 -10.54 -19.70 12.36
N ARG A 253 -9.61 -18.79 12.69
CA ARG A 253 -8.19 -18.88 12.36
C ARG A 253 -7.35 -18.68 13.61
N VAL A 254 -6.36 -19.55 13.82
CA VAL A 254 -5.38 -19.42 14.91
C VAL A 254 -4.01 -19.19 14.29
N VAL A 255 -3.30 -18.19 14.78
CA VAL A 255 -1.94 -17.84 14.36
C VAL A 255 -1.03 -17.80 15.57
N VAL A 256 0.10 -18.49 15.49
CA VAL A 256 1.17 -18.38 16.47
C VAL A 256 2.20 -17.40 15.96
N ASP A 257 2.48 -16.33 16.71
CA ASP A 257 3.41 -15.27 16.32
C ASP A 257 4.37 -14.97 17.48
N SER A 258 5.59 -15.48 17.37
CA SER A 258 6.64 -15.30 18.38
C SER A 258 7.15 -13.85 18.46
N ALA A 259 6.85 -13.00 17.49
CA ALA A 259 7.17 -11.58 17.52
C ALA A 259 6.20 -10.79 18.41
N CYS A 260 5.07 -11.39 18.82
CA CYS A 260 4.12 -10.79 19.77
C CYS A 260 4.53 -11.12 21.19
N ASP A 261 5.31 -10.26 21.83
CA ASP A 261 5.82 -10.41 23.19
C ASP A 261 4.96 -9.70 24.25
N SER A 262 3.88 -9.06 23.86
CA SER A 262 2.93 -8.36 24.72
C SER A 262 1.48 -8.53 24.25
N THR A 263 0.53 -8.39 25.18
CA THR A 263 -0.92 -8.44 24.89
C THR A 263 -1.32 -7.33 23.90
N SER A 264 -0.69 -6.16 23.96
CA SER A 264 -0.95 -5.05 23.05
C SER A 264 -0.58 -5.43 21.61
N LEU A 265 0.62 -6.00 21.41
CA LEU A 265 1.08 -6.45 20.08
C LEU A 265 0.23 -7.60 19.55
N ALA A 266 -0.09 -8.59 20.39
CA ALA A 266 -0.98 -9.69 19.98
C ALA A 266 -2.37 -9.18 19.58
N THR A 267 -2.90 -8.15 20.28
CA THR A 267 -4.19 -7.53 19.94
C THR A 267 -4.12 -6.78 18.62
N SER A 268 -3.06 -5.97 18.39
CA SER A 268 -2.85 -5.26 17.12
C SER A 268 -2.70 -6.24 15.96
N ARG A 269 -1.95 -7.31 16.16
CA ARG A 269 -1.77 -8.38 15.16
C ARG A 269 -3.07 -9.09 14.83
N ALA A 270 -3.88 -9.45 15.84
CA ALA A 270 -5.17 -10.10 15.64
C ALA A 270 -6.14 -9.20 14.84
N LYS A 271 -6.21 -7.91 15.18
CA LYS A 271 -7.03 -6.93 14.46
C LYS A 271 -6.57 -6.76 13.03
N LYS A 272 -5.25 -6.67 12.79
CA LYS A 272 -4.71 -6.58 11.44
C LYS A 272 -5.05 -7.80 10.59
N LEU A 273 -4.80 -9.01 11.10
CA LEU A 273 -5.12 -10.24 10.39
C LEU A 273 -6.62 -10.36 10.07
N LEU A 274 -7.49 -9.90 10.97
CA LEU A 274 -8.91 -9.83 10.71
C LEU A 274 -9.22 -8.81 9.61
N ALA A 275 -8.66 -7.61 9.66
CA ALA A 275 -8.85 -6.57 8.65
C ALA A 275 -8.37 -7.04 7.26
N ASP A 276 -7.21 -7.70 7.18
CA ASP A 276 -6.72 -8.32 5.94
C ASP A 276 -7.74 -9.33 5.39
N SER A 277 -8.31 -10.16 6.26
CA SER A 277 -9.32 -11.14 5.85
C SER A 277 -10.64 -10.48 5.39
N LEU A 278 -11.02 -9.34 5.95
CA LEU A 278 -12.17 -8.55 5.50
C LEU A 278 -11.94 -7.99 4.10
N MET A 279 -10.75 -7.46 3.84
CA MET A 279 -10.37 -6.97 2.50
C MET A 279 -10.45 -8.06 1.43
N GLU A 280 -10.04 -9.29 1.76
CA GLU A 280 -10.16 -10.43 0.83
C GLU A 280 -11.62 -10.82 0.53
N GLY A 281 -12.56 -10.38 1.36
CA GLY A 281 -14.00 -10.62 1.18
C GLY A 281 -14.63 -9.86 0.03
N PHE A 282 -14.05 -8.72 -0.38
CA PHE A 282 -14.54 -7.87 -1.46
C PHE A 282 -13.39 -7.37 -2.33
N GLU A 283 -13.59 -7.44 -3.64
CA GLU A 283 -12.71 -6.84 -4.64
C GLU A 283 -13.54 -6.22 -5.76
N GLY A 284 -13.34 -4.93 -6.00
CA GLY A 284 -13.83 -4.22 -7.16
C GLY A 284 -12.69 -3.91 -8.13
N ARG A 285 -12.88 -4.14 -9.43
CA ARG A 285 -11.97 -3.69 -10.48
C ARG A 285 -12.73 -2.82 -11.44
N ALA A 286 -12.36 -1.54 -11.51
CA ALA A 286 -12.97 -0.58 -12.41
C ALA A 286 -11.96 -0.13 -13.46
N ILE A 287 -12.35 -0.15 -14.74
CA ILE A 287 -11.62 0.48 -15.84
C ILE A 287 -12.31 1.80 -16.13
N VAL A 288 -11.54 2.88 -16.05
CA VAL A 288 -12.01 4.24 -16.29
C VAL A 288 -11.18 4.90 -17.38
N PRO A 289 -11.76 5.80 -18.20
CA PRO A 289 -11.02 6.55 -19.21
C PRO A 289 -10.09 7.59 -18.57
N GLY A 290 -8.91 7.76 -19.18
CA GLY A 290 -7.91 8.73 -18.73
C GLY A 290 -7.18 8.32 -17.46
N TRP A 291 -6.32 9.21 -16.98
CA TRP A 291 -5.44 8.97 -15.82
C TRP A 291 -5.75 9.87 -14.63
N ARG A 292 -6.75 10.75 -14.78
CA ARG A 292 -7.17 11.69 -13.73
C ARG A 292 -8.56 11.38 -13.20
N ALA A 293 -8.69 11.57 -11.91
CA ALA A 293 -9.97 11.51 -11.21
C ALA A 293 -10.86 12.73 -11.56
N PRO A 294 -12.15 12.67 -11.27
CA PRO A 294 -13.07 13.78 -11.57
C PRO A 294 -12.68 15.13 -10.95
N ASN A 295 -11.93 15.15 -9.85
CA ASN A 295 -11.40 16.37 -9.24
C ASN A 295 -10.10 16.88 -9.88
N GLY A 296 -9.59 16.22 -10.95
CA GLY A 296 -8.35 16.55 -11.66
C GLY A 296 -7.07 15.94 -11.09
N ALA A 297 -7.10 15.32 -9.92
CA ALA A 297 -5.94 14.62 -9.36
C ALA A 297 -5.60 13.37 -10.18
N VAL A 298 -4.33 13.02 -10.29
CA VAL A 298 -3.91 11.71 -10.85
C VAL A 298 -4.48 10.59 -9.97
N TRP A 299 -4.99 9.53 -10.59
CA TRP A 299 -5.41 8.35 -9.86
C TRP A 299 -4.23 7.75 -9.09
N ALA A 300 -4.40 7.54 -7.78
CA ALA A 300 -3.36 7.01 -6.90
C ALA A 300 -3.92 5.99 -5.91
N ALA A 301 -3.09 5.05 -5.50
CA ALA A 301 -3.36 4.19 -4.35
C ALA A 301 -3.51 5.05 -3.08
N GLY A 302 -4.37 4.64 -2.16
CA GLY A 302 -4.68 5.40 -0.95
C GLY A 302 -5.80 6.44 -1.09
N GLN A 303 -6.28 6.75 -2.30
CA GLN A 303 -7.43 7.62 -2.51
C GLN A 303 -8.75 6.92 -2.20
N ARG A 304 -9.81 7.72 -2.03
CA ARG A 304 -11.18 7.27 -1.81
C ARG A 304 -12.08 7.77 -2.91
N VAL A 305 -13.01 6.94 -3.38
CA VAL A 305 -13.91 7.26 -4.49
C VAL A 305 -15.33 6.76 -4.19
N GLU A 306 -16.34 7.56 -4.53
CA GLU A 306 -17.73 7.12 -4.51
C GLU A 306 -18.00 6.25 -5.73
N VAL A 307 -18.66 5.10 -5.55
CA VAL A 307 -19.03 4.21 -6.66
C VAL A 307 -20.51 3.93 -6.57
N THR A 308 -21.24 4.34 -7.62
CA THR A 308 -22.64 4.01 -7.81
C THR A 308 -22.77 3.06 -8.99
N SER A 309 -23.26 1.85 -8.76
CA SER A 309 -23.50 0.87 -9.82
C SER A 309 -24.79 0.11 -9.59
N GLU A 310 -25.80 0.46 -10.33
CA GLU A 310 -27.11 -0.20 -10.29
C GLU A 310 -27.00 -1.73 -10.59
N PRO A 311 -26.28 -2.18 -11.64
CA PRO A 311 -26.18 -3.60 -11.95
C PRO A 311 -25.53 -4.44 -10.83
N HIS A 312 -24.67 -3.82 -10.02
CA HIS A 312 -23.93 -4.49 -8.94
C HIS A 312 -24.51 -4.22 -7.55
N ALA A 313 -25.58 -3.40 -7.45
CA ALA A 313 -26.14 -2.91 -6.20
C ALA A 313 -25.06 -2.26 -5.31
N LEU A 314 -24.24 -1.36 -5.90
CA LEU A 314 -23.25 -0.56 -5.21
C LEU A 314 -23.70 0.89 -5.16
N ASP A 315 -23.61 1.51 -3.98
CA ASP A 315 -23.78 2.95 -3.76
C ASP A 315 -23.08 3.33 -2.45
N ASP A 316 -21.75 3.36 -2.48
CA ASP A 316 -20.96 3.61 -1.28
C ASP A 316 -19.58 4.20 -1.66
N VAL A 317 -18.80 4.56 -0.63
CA VAL A 317 -17.40 4.96 -0.76
C VAL A 317 -16.52 3.71 -0.76
N TYR A 318 -15.56 3.69 -1.69
CA TYR A 318 -14.57 2.63 -1.81
C TYR A 318 -13.16 3.21 -1.69
N PHE A 319 -12.28 2.40 -1.14
CA PHE A 319 -10.86 2.72 -1.02
C PHE A 319 -10.10 2.17 -2.24
N ILE A 320 -9.27 3.00 -2.87
CA ILE A 320 -8.42 2.60 -3.99
C ILE A 320 -7.16 1.97 -3.40
N MET A 321 -7.11 0.63 -3.40
CA MET A 321 -5.95 -0.11 -2.93
C MET A 321 -4.79 -0.02 -3.88
N GLY A 322 -5.07 -0.02 -5.17
CA GLY A 322 -4.06 0.12 -6.20
C GLY A 322 -4.65 0.63 -7.51
N ARG A 323 -3.77 1.03 -8.41
CA ARG A 323 -4.14 1.49 -9.75
C ARG A 323 -3.08 1.10 -10.78
N THR A 324 -3.51 0.93 -12.02
CA THR A 324 -2.61 0.78 -13.15
C THR A 324 -2.98 1.83 -14.21
N LEU A 325 -2.09 2.80 -14.44
CA LEU A 325 -2.22 3.75 -15.55
C LEU A 325 -1.70 3.10 -16.81
N ARG A 326 -2.47 3.12 -17.90
CA ARG A 326 -2.06 2.50 -19.17
C ARG A 326 -2.30 3.42 -20.35
N LEU A 327 -1.37 3.35 -21.30
CA LEU A 327 -1.54 3.84 -22.65
C LEU A 327 -1.31 2.67 -23.60
N THR A 328 -2.30 2.35 -24.41
CA THR A 328 -2.19 1.32 -25.44
C THR A 328 -2.79 1.81 -26.76
N ARG A 329 -2.33 1.28 -27.89
CA ARG A 329 -2.90 1.61 -29.20
C ARG A 329 -4.37 1.18 -29.34
N GLN A 330 -4.78 0.14 -28.61
CA GLN A 330 -6.14 -0.42 -28.73
C GLN A 330 -7.17 0.31 -27.87
N HIS A 331 -6.79 0.71 -26.67
CA HIS A 331 -7.72 1.28 -25.68
C HIS A 331 -7.46 2.75 -25.37
N GLY A 332 -6.35 3.32 -25.93
CA GLY A 332 -5.95 4.69 -25.57
C GLY A 332 -5.50 4.80 -24.12
N ALA A 333 -5.83 5.93 -23.51
CA ALA A 333 -5.52 6.25 -22.12
C ALA A 333 -6.62 5.70 -21.19
N ILE A 334 -6.26 4.75 -20.34
CA ILE A 334 -7.18 4.15 -19.35
C ILE A 334 -6.48 3.99 -17.99
N THR A 335 -7.29 3.91 -16.94
CA THR A 335 -6.84 3.52 -15.60
C THR A 335 -7.66 2.32 -15.13
N GLU A 336 -6.96 1.28 -14.67
CA GLU A 336 -7.56 0.20 -13.91
C GLU A 336 -7.42 0.49 -12.41
N LEU A 337 -8.53 0.55 -11.70
CA LEU A 337 -8.59 0.80 -10.26
C LEU A 337 -8.91 -0.50 -9.52
N ARG A 338 -8.15 -0.82 -8.49
CA ARG A 338 -8.40 -1.93 -7.56
C ARG A 338 -9.06 -1.35 -6.30
N LEU A 339 -10.33 -1.70 -6.11
CA LEU A 339 -11.19 -1.14 -5.07
C LEU A 339 -11.39 -2.15 -3.92
N ARG A 340 -11.38 -1.63 -2.70
CA ARG A 340 -11.76 -2.35 -1.48
C ARG A 340 -12.86 -1.59 -0.75
N GLU A 341 -13.61 -2.28 0.12
CA GLU A 341 -14.58 -1.61 0.98
C GLU A 341 -13.87 -0.55 1.84
N ASP A 342 -14.48 0.64 1.93
CA ASP A 342 -13.93 1.74 2.73
C ASP A 342 -13.86 1.33 4.21
N LYS A 343 -12.78 1.70 4.90
CA LYS A 343 -12.55 1.37 6.32
C LYS A 343 -12.46 -0.14 6.65
N ALA A 344 -12.34 -1.00 5.64
CA ALA A 344 -12.13 -2.42 5.87
C ALA A 344 -10.73 -2.71 6.43
N TRP A 345 -9.74 -1.96 5.99
CA TRP A 345 -8.35 -2.10 6.45
C TRP A 345 -8.08 -1.19 7.64
N ILE A 346 -8.53 -1.61 8.84
CA ILE A 346 -8.31 -0.89 10.10
C ILE A 346 -7.06 -1.46 10.76
N LEU A 347 -6.04 -0.62 10.89
CA LEU A 347 -4.83 -0.95 11.62
C LEU A 347 -5.04 -0.74 13.12
N GLY A 348 -4.48 -1.63 13.92
CA GLY A 348 -4.86 -1.83 15.32
C GLY A 348 -4.43 -0.79 16.34
N GLN A 349 -3.93 0.38 15.96
CA GLN A 349 -3.69 1.49 16.87
C GLN A 349 -4.57 2.68 16.49
N ASP A 350 -5.52 2.99 17.38
CA ASP A 350 -6.38 4.19 17.36
C ASP A 350 -7.46 4.31 16.28
N ALA A 351 -8.34 3.32 16.18
CA ALA A 351 -9.71 3.64 15.85
C ALA A 351 -10.32 4.41 17.05
N GLY A 352 -10.03 5.73 17.13
CA GLY A 352 -10.82 6.67 17.90
C GLY A 352 -10.48 6.84 19.37
N LYS A 353 -9.42 7.57 19.68
CA LYS A 353 -9.53 8.59 20.72
C LYS A 353 -10.25 9.81 20.15
N LYS A 354 -11.58 9.71 19.96
CA LYS A 354 -12.43 10.90 20.03
C LYS A 354 -12.12 11.56 21.37
N GLY A 355 -11.44 12.71 21.34
CA GLY A 355 -11.19 13.50 22.52
C GLY A 355 -12.50 13.69 23.28
N LYS A 356 -12.62 13.12 24.47
CA LYS A 356 -13.61 13.56 25.41
C LYS A 356 -13.38 15.05 25.61
N LYS A 357 -14.23 15.87 25.00
CA LYS A 357 -14.37 17.28 25.38
C LYS A 357 -14.56 17.28 26.90
N ARG A 358 -13.56 17.77 27.62
CA ARG A 358 -13.74 18.14 29.02
C ARG A 358 -14.90 19.13 29.05
N GLN A 359 -16.03 18.73 29.62
CA GLN A 359 -17.04 19.66 30.07
C GLN A 359 -16.37 20.57 31.11
N PRO A 360 -16.59 21.89 31.05
CA PRO A 360 -16.17 22.78 32.12
C PRO A 360 -16.84 22.32 33.42
N LYS A 361 -16.07 22.17 34.47
CA LYS A 361 -16.62 22.04 35.82
C LYS A 361 -17.36 23.35 36.14
N ASP A 362 -18.65 23.23 36.36
CA ASP A 362 -19.48 24.26 36.94
C ASP A 362 -19.08 24.38 38.43
N ASP A 363 -18.24 25.35 38.75
CA ASP A 363 -17.92 25.68 40.12
C ASP A 363 -19.09 26.53 40.64
N GLY A 364 -20.08 25.82 41.22
CA GLY A 364 -21.15 26.42 41.99
C GLY A 364 -20.61 27.08 43.26
N GLY A 365 -20.19 28.33 43.14
CA GLY A 365 -19.93 29.19 44.29
C GLY A 365 -21.23 29.64 44.88
N GLN A 366 -21.61 29.03 46.04
CA GLN A 366 -22.53 29.66 46.99
C GLN A 366 -21.78 30.75 47.75
N TYR A 367 -22.22 31.99 47.60
CA TYR A 367 -21.97 33.02 48.58
C TYR A 367 -23.27 33.32 49.32
N LEU A 368 -23.20 33.18 50.64
CA LEU A 368 -24.01 33.87 51.60
C LEU A 368 -23.50 35.27 51.76
#